data_c987c050337bd06bd91a8ed6d7787957
#
_entry.id   c987c050337bd06bd91a8ed6d7787957
#
_cell.length_a   1.000
_cell.length_b   1.000
_cell.length_c   1.000
_cell.angle_alpha   90.00
_cell.angle_beta   90.00
_cell.angle_gamma   90.00
#
_symmetry.space_group_name_H-M   'P 1'
#
loop_
_entity.id
_entity.type
_entity.pdbx_description
1 polymer ?
#
loop_
_entity_poly.entity_id
_entity_poly.type
_entity_poly.pdbx_seq_one_letter_code
_entity_poly.pdbx_strand_id
1 'polypeptide(L)'
;MDVNHVAFASLNKFDGHRQRRLTVAEMAQIAGRAGRHQRDGTFGALVEEGPGAFAPEEVLAIEEHRFPPLEHLYWRQGEPDFASVDALIASLEAKPDNRRLRAAPQSVDLAVLKRMAEEDWVRARTRHPAMVARLWAACGLPDFRKLGVDPHTRFVARVFGHLSEGQGHIPHAWFAAELARLDTVVGDVETLAGKIAAARSWAYIANRKDWLADPAHWAERASAVEERLSDALHASLTQRFVDKRTTLLMRQIGADPRMLPVTIGPEGEVMVEDHAIGRLDGFRFTVAADARANDKRMLLAAAERRLGDERGKRGLALAEAAEADLSLRTEAGEVPVLLWRGFTVATFAPGQSLVRPRIVLDRALDCLDVALRAKIEQRLRTWFGEAVARALPGPILLDTVQRDPAASPASRAVAAALVAGGGMVARSDVAAVLDTLDGVARKAFRRAGVTIGALDLFDPRLLKPAAARWRRALFAIRNGGMVAEGPREGASVLLRGVVGATLADGYRPIAAQAVRVDLIERIARAAHDARGAAGRQPFALDPALALSMGLTPPTIEKLMAGFGFRPAPAAANDPTQRWVWRGLPTVRPVAAPRGTAFAALADLAVHG
;
A
#
# COMPACT_ATOMS: atom_id res chain seq x y z
N MET A 1 -23.79 19.07 -3.55
CA MET A 1 -23.92 18.40 -2.24
C MET A 1 -25.33 17.89 -2.16
N ASP A 2 -25.52 16.61 -1.88
CA ASP A 2 -26.83 15.97 -1.79
C ASP A 2 -27.03 15.62 -0.30
N VAL A 3 -27.91 16.34 0.37
CA VAL A 3 -28.16 16.18 1.80
C VAL A 3 -29.66 15.95 2.04
N ASN A 4 -30.01 15.11 3.00
CA ASN A 4 -31.40 14.82 3.34
C ASN A 4 -31.98 15.84 4.33
N HIS A 5 -31.11 16.48 5.11
CA HIS A 5 -31.51 17.44 6.14
C HIS A 5 -30.61 18.66 6.15
N VAL A 6 -31.20 19.86 6.35
CA VAL A 6 -30.49 21.11 6.56
C VAL A 6 -30.80 21.64 7.94
N ALA A 7 -29.78 21.70 8.82
CA ALA A 7 -29.89 22.32 10.13
C ALA A 7 -29.33 23.75 10.11
N PHE A 8 -30.14 24.71 10.51
CA PHE A 8 -29.72 26.09 10.64
C PHE A 8 -29.03 26.32 11.98
N ALA A 9 -27.75 26.66 11.95
CA ALA A 9 -27.00 27.02 13.16
C ALA A 9 -27.47 28.36 13.77
N SER A 10 -28.01 29.26 12.92
CA SER A 10 -28.61 30.52 13.34
C SER A 10 -29.56 31.01 12.23
N LEU A 11 -30.68 31.58 12.61
CA LEU A 11 -31.60 32.29 11.71
C LEU A 11 -31.27 33.75 11.56
N ASN A 12 -30.14 34.21 12.13
CA ASN A 12 -29.66 35.57 11.98
C ASN A 12 -28.38 35.61 11.15
N LYS A 13 -28.20 36.66 10.36
CA LYS A 13 -26.98 36.95 9.61
C LYS A 13 -26.55 38.41 9.76
N PHE A 14 -25.26 38.65 9.59
CA PHE A 14 -24.73 40.01 9.38
C PHE A 14 -24.81 40.33 7.89
N ASP A 15 -25.50 41.43 7.56
CA ASP A 15 -25.75 41.83 6.16
C ASP A 15 -24.71 42.83 5.60
N GLY A 16 -23.62 43.04 6.32
CA GLY A 16 -22.58 44.02 6.01
C GLY A 16 -22.69 45.28 6.85
N HIS A 17 -23.86 45.55 7.47
CA HIS A 17 -24.14 46.75 8.27
C HIS A 17 -24.65 46.39 9.67
N ARG A 18 -25.55 45.41 9.76
CA ARG A 18 -26.18 45.01 11.03
C ARG A 18 -26.52 43.52 11.07
N GLN A 19 -26.67 43.01 12.27
CA GLN A 19 -27.28 41.70 12.49
C GLN A 19 -28.79 41.78 12.21
N ARG A 20 -29.29 40.88 11.38
CA ARG A 20 -30.72 40.75 11.07
C ARG A 20 -31.12 39.30 10.91
N ARG A 21 -32.39 39.04 11.12
CA ARG A 21 -33.00 37.77 10.80
C ARG A 21 -32.96 37.50 9.29
N LEU A 22 -32.76 36.24 8.91
CA LEU A 22 -32.90 35.81 7.52
C LEU A 22 -34.35 36.07 7.07
N THR A 23 -34.54 36.52 5.84
CA THR A 23 -35.86 36.56 5.22
C THR A 23 -36.32 35.15 4.89
N VAL A 24 -37.65 34.93 4.77
CA VAL A 24 -38.21 33.62 4.38
C VAL A 24 -37.61 33.12 3.05
N ALA A 25 -37.41 33.99 2.10
CA ALA A 25 -36.77 33.65 0.81
C ALA A 25 -35.32 33.16 0.98
N GLU A 26 -34.54 33.80 1.89
CA GLU A 26 -33.19 33.37 2.20
C GLU A 26 -33.19 32.03 2.96
N MET A 27 -34.13 31.83 3.89
CA MET A 27 -34.32 30.55 4.59
C MET A 27 -34.68 29.46 3.60
N ALA A 28 -35.61 29.69 2.70
CA ALA A 28 -36.01 28.74 1.64
C ALA A 28 -34.86 28.36 0.71
N GLN A 29 -34.02 29.34 0.35
CA GLN A 29 -32.84 29.07 -0.50
C GLN A 29 -31.81 28.18 0.21
N ILE A 30 -31.68 28.29 1.53
CA ILE A 30 -30.80 27.44 2.34
C ILE A 30 -31.47 26.07 2.55
N ALA A 31 -32.75 26.02 2.95
CA ALA A 31 -33.52 24.80 3.16
C ALA A 31 -33.60 23.95 1.88
N GLY A 32 -33.75 24.57 0.72
CA GLY A 32 -33.79 23.90 -0.60
C GLY A 32 -32.47 23.21 -1.03
N ARG A 33 -31.48 23.18 -0.15
CA ARG A 33 -30.31 22.32 -0.28
C ARG A 33 -30.56 20.90 0.21
N ALA A 34 -31.60 20.67 1.04
CA ALA A 34 -32.05 19.38 1.45
C ALA A 34 -32.97 18.79 0.37
N GLY A 35 -32.81 17.51 0.08
CA GLY A 35 -33.57 16.80 -0.95
C GLY A 35 -33.27 17.34 -2.36
N ARG A 36 -32.81 16.51 -3.25
CA ARG A 36 -32.60 16.88 -4.65
C ARG A 36 -33.41 15.97 -5.58
N HIS A 37 -33.86 16.53 -6.68
CA HIS A 37 -34.67 15.88 -7.71
C HIS A 37 -36.03 15.40 -7.15
N GLN A 38 -36.22 14.10 -6.96
CA GLN A 38 -37.48 13.48 -6.55
C GLN A 38 -37.49 13.04 -5.08
N ARG A 39 -36.50 13.48 -4.26
CA ARG A 39 -36.42 13.12 -2.86
C ARG A 39 -36.80 14.32 -1.99
N ASP A 40 -37.70 14.09 -1.05
CA ASP A 40 -38.04 15.08 -0.05
C ASP A 40 -36.85 15.32 0.90
N GLY A 41 -36.65 16.56 1.29
CA GLY A 41 -35.66 16.97 2.28
C GLY A 41 -36.34 17.58 3.49
N THR A 42 -35.65 17.57 4.60
CA THR A 42 -36.13 18.20 5.84
C THR A 42 -35.22 19.35 6.25
N PHE A 43 -35.74 20.32 6.95
CA PHE A 43 -34.97 21.41 7.52
C PHE A 43 -35.43 21.73 8.95
N GLY A 44 -34.52 22.33 9.75
CA GLY A 44 -34.82 22.71 11.12
C GLY A 44 -33.77 23.67 11.68
N ALA A 45 -34.05 24.24 12.84
CA ALA A 45 -33.09 25.02 13.62
C ALA A 45 -32.55 24.19 14.79
N LEU A 46 -31.38 24.55 15.33
CA LEU A 46 -30.80 23.90 16.51
C LEU A 46 -31.55 24.21 17.81
N VAL A 47 -32.49 25.17 17.77
CA VAL A 47 -33.29 25.63 18.93
C VAL A 47 -34.74 25.42 18.55
N GLU A 48 -35.50 24.76 19.42
CA GLU A 48 -36.90 24.43 19.19
C GLU A 48 -37.85 25.57 19.55
N GLU A 49 -37.46 26.47 20.49
CA GLU A 49 -38.28 27.59 20.94
C GLU A 49 -37.48 28.91 21.05
N GLY A 50 -38.16 30.03 20.95
CA GLY A 50 -37.59 31.37 21.13
C GLY A 50 -37.06 32.01 19.82
N PRO A 51 -36.28 33.12 19.91
CA PRO A 51 -35.86 33.91 18.75
C PRO A 51 -34.95 33.21 17.75
N GLY A 52 -34.38 32.07 18.15
CA GLY A 52 -33.54 31.21 17.33
C GLY A 52 -34.30 30.12 16.57
N ALA A 53 -35.58 29.89 16.89
CA ALA A 53 -36.44 28.91 16.24
C ALA A 53 -37.17 29.50 15.03
N PHE A 54 -37.63 28.61 14.13
CA PHE A 54 -38.53 29.00 13.06
C PHE A 54 -39.92 29.36 13.64
N ALA A 55 -40.53 30.42 13.14
CA ALA A 55 -41.92 30.69 13.37
C ALA A 55 -42.77 29.75 12.48
N PRO A 56 -43.95 29.25 12.97
CA PRO A 56 -44.80 28.38 12.14
C PRO A 56 -45.14 28.94 10.77
N GLU A 57 -45.36 30.27 10.69
CA GLU A 57 -45.65 30.96 9.43
C GLU A 57 -44.45 30.98 8.47
N GLU A 58 -43.21 31.00 9.00
CA GLU A 58 -41.99 30.90 8.18
C GLU A 58 -41.84 29.49 7.58
N VAL A 59 -42.10 28.42 8.39
CA VAL A 59 -42.09 27.06 7.91
C VAL A 59 -43.09 26.87 6.78
N LEU A 60 -44.36 27.26 7.02
CA LEU A 60 -45.41 27.14 6.03
C LEU A 60 -45.11 27.93 4.75
N ALA A 61 -44.56 29.11 4.89
CA ALA A 61 -44.21 29.96 3.74
C ALA A 61 -43.03 29.34 2.93
N ILE A 62 -42.11 28.63 3.56
CA ILE A 62 -41.03 27.92 2.88
C ILE A 62 -41.59 26.70 2.13
N GLU A 63 -42.41 25.89 2.80
CA GLU A 63 -42.98 24.67 2.23
C GLU A 63 -43.93 24.95 1.06
N GLU A 64 -44.75 26.02 1.16
CA GLU A 64 -45.69 26.42 0.13
C GLU A 64 -45.13 27.40 -0.89
N HIS A 65 -43.83 27.74 -0.82
CA HIS A 65 -43.19 28.73 -1.70
C HIS A 65 -43.88 30.12 -1.71
N ARG A 66 -44.42 30.54 -0.58
CA ARG A 66 -45.04 31.83 -0.41
C ARG A 66 -44.03 32.87 0.05
N PHE A 67 -43.53 33.66 -0.89
CA PHE A 67 -42.55 34.70 -0.58
C PHE A 67 -43.13 36.12 -0.82
N PRO A 68 -42.73 37.11 -0.01
CA PRO A 68 -43.09 38.48 -0.25
C PRO A 68 -42.68 38.93 -1.67
N PRO A 69 -43.52 39.66 -2.38
CA PRO A 69 -43.18 40.18 -3.71
C PRO A 69 -42.00 41.19 -3.60
N LEU A 70 -41.21 41.25 -4.68
CA LEU A 70 -40.15 42.22 -4.78
C LEU A 70 -40.80 43.63 -5.01
N GLU A 71 -40.53 44.58 -4.11
CA GLU A 71 -41.07 45.91 -4.20
C GLU A 71 -40.36 46.71 -5.30
N HIS A 72 -39.07 46.51 -5.53
CA HIS A 72 -38.27 47.18 -6.56
C HIS A 72 -37.08 46.36 -6.99
N LEU A 73 -36.60 46.64 -8.19
CA LEU A 73 -35.41 46.03 -8.75
C LEU A 73 -34.24 47.00 -8.69
N TYR A 74 -33.06 46.53 -8.37
CA TYR A 74 -31.84 47.30 -8.51
C TYR A 74 -31.45 47.35 -9.98
N TRP A 75 -31.06 48.56 -10.42
CA TRP A 75 -30.65 48.83 -11.79
C TRP A 75 -29.27 49.48 -11.82
N ARG A 76 -28.51 49.12 -12.85
CA ARG A 76 -27.23 49.72 -13.20
C ARG A 76 -27.16 49.82 -14.72
N GLN A 77 -26.51 50.87 -15.26
CA GLN A 77 -26.33 51.02 -16.69
C GLN A 77 -25.60 49.82 -17.31
N GLY A 78 -26.23 49.20 -18.30
CA GLY A 78 -25.72 48.02 -19.01
C GLY A 78 -24.72 48.36 -20.11
N GLU A 79 -24.79 49.56 -20.64
CA GLU A 79 -23.90 50.08 -21.67
C GLU A 79 -23.10 51.29 -21.13
N PRO A 80 -21.97 51.03 -20.42
CA PRO A 80 -21.15 52.08 -19.84
C PRO A 80 -20.46 52.90 -20.92
N ASP A 81 -20.29 54.22 -20.65
CA ASP A 81 -19.55 55.12 -21.54
C ASP A 81 -18.03 55.00 -21.29
N PHE A 82 -17.29 54.56 -22.29
CA PHE A 82 -15.83 54.41 -22.23
C PHE A 82 -15.05 55.57 -22.83
N ALA A 83 -15.68 56.71 -23.12
CA ALA A 83 -15.00 57.86 -23.69
C ALA A 83 -13.87 58.39 -22.78
N SER A 84 -14.10 58.39 -21.47
CA SER A 84 -13.09 58.69 -20.44
C SER A 84 -13.41 57.99 -19.13
N VAL A 85 -12.47 57.96 -18.17
CA VAL A 85 -12.71 57.41 -16.84
C VAL A 85 -13.84 58.15 -16.11
N ASP A 86 -13.90 59.46 -16.25
CA ASP A 86 -14.94 60.29 -15.62
C ASP A 86 -16.30 60.04 -16.28
N ALA A 87 -16.38 59.90 -17.62
CA ALA A 87 -17.60 59.54 -18.35
C ALA A 87 -18.09 58.15 -17.93
N LEU A 88 -17.16 57.19 -17.77
CA LEU A 88 -17.47 55.84 -17.29
C LEU A 88 -18.09 55.87 -15.88
N ILE A 89 -17.47 56.58 -14.94
CA ILE A 89 -18.00 56.72 -13.57
C ILE A 89 -19.39 57.36 -13.61
N ALA A 90 -19.56 58.46 -14.35
CA ALA A 90 -20.84 59.15 -14.48
C ALA A 90 -21.94 58.24 -15.07
N SER A 91 -21.63 57.44 -16.09
CA SER A 91 -22.57 56.49 -16.68
C SER A 91 -22.98 55.37 -15.72
N LEU A 92 -22.04 54.87 -14.91
CA LEU A 92 -22.30 53.83 -13.92
C LEU A 92 -23.10 54.32 -12.70
N GLU A 93 -23.03 55.61 -12.39
CA GLU A 93 -23.78 56.29 -11.32
C GLU A 93 -25.12 56.89 -11.80
N ALA A 94 -25.41 56.76 -13.09
CA ALA A 94 -26.67 57.26 -13.64
C ALA A 94 -27.87 56.66 -12.90
N LYS A 95 -28.87 57.46 -12.65
CA LYS A 95 -30.12 57.02 -12.03
C LYS A 95 -31.07 56.50 -13.09
N PRO A 96 -31.84 55.43 -12.79
CA PRO A 96 -32.83 54.92 -13.72
C PRO A 96 -34.02 55.89 -13.85
N ASP A 97 -34.53 56.03 -15.05
CA ASP A 97 -35.71 56.87 -15.32
C ASP A 97 -37.02 56.22 -14.83
N ASN A 98 -37.04 54.93 -14.65
CA ASN A 98 -38.20 54.16 -14.21
C ASN A 98 -38.34 54.14 -12.69
N ARG A 99 -39.47 54.60 -12.14
CA ARG A 99 -39.73 54.63 -10.69
C ARG A 99 -39.74 53.27 -10.00
N ARG A 100 -39.90 52.18 -10.72
CA ARG A 100 -39.82 50.79 -10.16
C ARG A 100 -38.39 50.29 -10.03
N LEU A 101 -37.45 51.00 -10.65
CA LEU A 101 -36.03 50.69 -10.56
C LEU A 101 -35.38 51.60 -9.50
N ARG A 102 -34.44 51.04 -8.77
CA ARG A 102 -33.56 51.79 -7.86
C ARG A 102 -32.13 51.66 -8.35
N ALA A 103 -31.37 52.75 -8.24
CA ALA A 103 -29.94 52.65 -8.48
C ALA A 103 -29.31 51.58 -7.57
N ALA A 104 -28.46 50.72 -8.15
CA ALA A 104 -27.76 49.71 -7.40
C ALA A 104 -26.85 50.38 -6.34
N PRO A 105 -26.71 49.80 -5.15
CA PRO A 105 -25.73 50.29 -4.18
C PRO A 105 -24.32 50.21 -4.79
N GLN A 106 -23.43 51.08 -4.30
CA GLN A 106 -22.06 51.10 -4.78
C GLN A 106 -21.41 49.71 -4.66
N SER A 107 -21.10 49.12 -5.80
CA SER A 107 -20.44 47.85 -5.91
C SER A 107 -18.92 47.97 -5.77
N VAL A 108 -18.24 46.87 -5.46
CA VAL A 108 -16.78 46.83 -5.24
C VAL A 108 -16.03 47.31 -6.49
N ASP A 109 -16.47 46.91 -7.69
CA ASP A 109 -15.85 47.31 -8.95
C ASP A 109 -15.89 48.83 -9.18
N LEU A 110 -17.01 49.49 -8.88
CA LEU A 110 -17.13 50.96 -8.97
C LEU A 110 -16.30 51.65 -7.90
N ALA A 111 -16.27 51.13 -6.68
CA ALA A 111 -15.42 51.67 -5.62
C ALA A 111 -13.92 51.57 -5.98
N VAL A 112 -13.50 50.42 -6.52
CA VAL A 112 -12.13 50.23 -7.02
C VAL A 112 -11.84 51.19 -8.20
N LEU A 113 -12.77 51.32 -9.16
CA LEU A 113 -12.61 52.26 -10.29
C LEU A 113 -12.38 53.69 -9.80
N LYS A 114 -13.17 54.16 -8.84
CA LYS A 114 -13.01 55.52 -8.27
C LYS A 114 -11.63 55.67 -7.61
N ARG A 115 -11.18 54.69 -6.84
CA ARG A 115 -9.85 54.71 -6.25
C ARG A 115 -8.74 54.73 -7.29
N MET A 116 -8.87 53.88 -8.34
CA MET A 116 -7.92 53.87 -9.46
C MET A 116 -7.90 55.18 -10.23
N ALA A 117 -9.04 55.89 -10.33
CA ALA A 117 -9.14 57.16 -10.99
C ALA A 117 -8.43 58.31 -10.25
N GLU A 118 -8.12 58.16 -8.96
CA GLU A 118 -7.33 59.10 -8.17
C GLU A 118 -5.84 59.07 -8.52
N GLU A 119 -5.36 57.95 -9.14
CA GLU A 119 -3.96 57.72 -9.45
C GLU A 119 -3.56 58.39 -10.80
N ASP A 120 -2.58 59.31 -10.80
CA ASP A 120 -2.11 60.00 -12.00
C ASP A 120 -1.64 59.08 -13.11
N TRP A 121 -0.94 57.99 -12.76
CA TRP A 121 -0.45 57.03 -13.74
C TRP A 121 -1.59 56.27 -14.45
N VAL A 122 -2.71 56.01 -13.78
CA VAL A 122 -3.90 55.41 -14.38
C VAL A 122 -4.52 56.37 -15.39
N ARG A 123 -4.70 57.63 -15.01
CA ARG A 123 -5.22 58.69 -15.90
C ARG A 123 -4.33 58.88 -17.13
N ALA A 124 -3.01 58.85 -16.95
CA ALA A 124 -2.05 58.96 -18.05
C ALA A 124 -2.17 57.81 -19.07
N ARG A 125 -2.56 56.63 -18.63
CA ARG A 125 -2.70 55.39 -19.47
C ARG A 125 -4.09 55.21 -20.08
N THR A 126 -5.12 55.85 -19.52
CA THR A 126 -6.53 55.68 -19.94
C THR A 126 -6.99 56.80 -20.86
N ARG A 127 -6.11 57.25 -21.80
CA ARG A 127 -6.42 58.33 -22.78
C ARG A 127 -7.28 57.84 -23.95
N HIS A 128 -7.41 56.55 -24.17
CA HIS A 128 -8.18 55.95 -25.26
C HIS A 128 -9.31 55.08 -24.71
N PRO A 129 -10.49 55.08 -25.36
CA PRO A 129 -11.66 54.29 -24.94
C PRO A 129 -11.36 52.80 -24.70
N ALA A 130 -10.53 52.19 -25.56
CA ALA A 130 -10.13 50.80 -25.40
C ALA A 130 -9.38 50.53 -24.08
N MET A 131 -8.56 51.50 -23.62
CA MET A 131 -7.82 51.38 -22.38
C MET A 131 -8.71 51.67 -21.15
N VAL A 132 -9.72 52.52 -21.28
CA VAL A 132 -10.76 52.73 -20.27
C VAL A 132 -11.58 51.44 -20.10
N ALA A 133 -11.99 50.82 -21.21
CA ALA A 133 -12.68 49.54 -21.16
C ALA A 133 -11.82 48.44 -20.50
N ARG A 134 -10.50 48.45 -20.75
CA ARG A 134 -9.55 47.49 -20.15
C ARG A 134 -9.36 47.76 -18.64
N LEU A 135 -9.31 49.02 -18.22
CA LEU A 135 -9.33 49.37 -16.80
C LEU A 135 -10.60 48.87 -16.12
N TRP A 136 -11.77 49.10 -16.75
CA TRP A 136 -13.03 48.61 -16.24
C TRP A 136 -13.08 47.09 -16.10
N ALA A 137 -12.59 46.39 -17.10
CA ALA A 137 -12.48 44.95 -17.04
C ALA A 137 -11.58 44.46 -15.88
N ALA A 138 -10.49 45.20 -15.57
CA ALA A 138 -9.64 44.92 -14.41
C ALA A 138 -10.34 45.25 -13.08
N CYS A 139 -11.08 46.36 -12.98
CA CYS A 139 -11.88 46.69 -11.80
C CYS A 139 -12.99 45.67 -11.53
N GLY A 140 -13.47 45.00 -12.57
CA GLY A 140 -14.43 43.90 -12.48
C GLY A 140 -13.88 42.59 -11.90
N LEU A 141 -12.61 42.51 -11.49
CA LEU A 141 -12.05 41.38 -10.75
C LEU A 141 -12.80 41.20 -9.43
N PRO A 142 -13.36 40.00 -9.14
CA PRO A 142 -14.07 39.77 -7.89
C PRO A 142 -13.12 39.74 -6.69
N ASP A 143 -13.50 40.42 -5.59
CA ASP A 143 -12.79 40.29 -4.31
C ASP A 143 -13.21 38.97 -3.57
N PHE A 144 -12.75 37.84 -4.09
CA PHE A 144 -13.01 36.53 -3.46
C PHE A 144 -12.44 36.44 -2.04
N ARG A 145 -11.39 37.20 -1.76
CA ARG A 145 -10.71 37.20 -0.45
C ARG A 145 -11.40 38.07 0.58
N LYS A 146 -12.35 38.92 0.16
CA LYS A 146 -13.07 39.87 1.02
C LYS A 146 -12.14 40.78 1.82
N LEU A 147 -11.08 41.24 1.19
CA LEU A 147 -10.06 42.08 1.84
C LEU A 147 -10.50 43.57 2.02
N GLY A 148 -11.58 43.93 1.37
CA GLY A 148 -12.04 45.32 1.32
C GLY A 148 -11.42 46.10 0.15
N VAL A 149 -11.93 47.33 -0.05
CA VAL A 149 -11.66 48.13 -1.25
C VAL A 149 -10.17 48.43 -1.43
N ASP A 150 -9.48 48.91 -0.39
CA ASP A 150 -8.10 49.39 -0.54
C ASP A 150 -7.08 48.27 -0.85
N PRO A 151 -7.05 47.12 -0.14
CA PRO A 151 -6.17 46.03 -0.52
C PRO A 151 -6.53 45.40 -1.88
N HIS A 152 -7.82 45.36 -2.22
CA HIS A 152 -8.26 44.86 -3.52
C HIS A 152 -7.85 45.81 -4.65
N THR A 153 -7.98 47.15 -4.45
CA THR A 153 -7.49 48.13 -5.40
C THR A 153 -6.01 47.98 -5.70
N ARG A 154 -5.17 47.74 -4.69
CA ARG A 154 -3.73 47.49 -4.91
C ARG A 154 -3.47 46.29 -5.79
N PHE A 155 -4.24 45.20 -5.62
CA PHE A 155 -4.15 44.04 -6.48
C PHE A 155 -4.58 44.35 -7.91
N VAL A 156 -5.73 45.00 -8.10
CA VAL A 156 -6.24 45.42 -9.40
C VAL A 156 -5.25 46.37 -10.09
N ALA A 157 -4.65 47.31 -9.35
CA ALA A 157 -3.64 48.23 -9.88
C ALA A 157 -2.43 47.50 -10.46
N ARG A 158 -1.92 46.44 -9.78
CA ARG A 158 -0.84 45.63 -10.32
C ARG A 158 -1.26 44.87 -11.59
N VAL A 159 -2.46 44.30 -11.61
CA VAL A 159 -3.01 43.64 -12.79
C VAL A 159 -3.14 44.63 -13.96
N PHE A 160 -3.76 45.76 -13.74
CA PHE A 160 -3.91 46.80 -14.77
C PHE A 160 -2.57 47.37 -15.23
N GLY A 161 -1.59 47.50 -14.33
CA GLY A 161 -0.23 47.89 -14.68
C GLY A 161 0.31 47.02 -15.81
N HIS A 162 0.26 45.69 -15.66
CA HIS A 162 0.71 44.75 -16.68
C HIS A 162 -0.17 44.78 -17.94
N LEU A 163 -1.47 44.92 -17.80
CA LEU A 163 -2.40 45.00 -18.94
C LEU A 163 -2.24 46.26 -19.75
N SER A 164 -1.71 47.34 -19.17
CA SER A 164 -1.52 48.66 -19.82
C SER A 164 -0.11 48.91 -20.33
N GLU A 165 0.81 47.95 -20.17
CA GLU A 165 2.21 48.03 -20.59
C GLU A 165 2.58 46.92 -21.61
N GLY A 166 3.62 47.18 -22.38
CA GLY A 166 4.19 46.20 -23.32
C GLY A 166 3.17 45.65 -24.30
N GLN A 167 3.05 44.32 -24.36
CA GLN A 167 2.07 43.63 -25.21
C GLN A 167 0.67 43.55 -24.58
N GLY A 168 0.49 44.13 -23.40
CA GLY A 168 -0.79 44.11 -22.69
C GLY A 168 -1.15 42.76 -22.07
N HIS A 169 -0.17 41.93 -21.79
CA HIS A 169 -0.37 40.64 -21.14
C HIS A 169 0.29 40.60 -19.76
N ILE A 170 -0.30 39.86 -18.85
CA ILE A 170 0.28 39.55 -17.55
C ILE A 170 1.49 38.63 -17.76
N PRO A 171 2.68 38.94 -17.19
CA PRO A 171 3.87 38.13 -17.33
C PRO A 171 3.66 36.73 -16.75
N HIS A 172 4.03 35.68 -17.52
CA HIS A 172 3.93 34.28 -17.09
C HIS A 172 4.72 34.01 -15.80
N ALA A 173 5.90 34.65 -15.66
CA ALA A 173 6.72 34.46 -14.47
C ALA A 173 6.02 34.98 -13.20
N TRP A 174 5.32 36.11 -13.28
CA TRP A 174 4.55 36.63 -12.14
C TRP A 174 3.36 35.72 -11.83
N PHE A 175 2.60 35.30 -12.84
CA PHE A 175 1.47 34.41 -12.67
C PHE A 175 1.91 33.05 -12.03
N ALA A 176 3.01 32.47 -12.55
CA ALA A 176 3.59 31.23 -12.04
C ALA A 176 4.02 31.36 -10.57
N ALA A 177 4.70 32.46 -10.22
CA ALA A 177 5.18 32.69 -8.85
C ALA A 177 4.03 32.81 -7.85
N GLU A 178 2.96 33.50 -8.23
CA GLU A 178 1.78 33.67 -7.35
C GLU A 178 1.02 32.34 -7.18
N LEU A 179 0.86 31.55 -8.24
CA LEU A 179 0.27 30.22 -8.12
C LEU A 179 1.12 29.29 -7.26
N ALA A 180 2.45 29.30 -7.44
CA ALA A 180 3.37 28.46 -6.65
C ALA A 180 3.30 28.78 -5.14
N ARG A 181 3.09 30.07 -4.78
CA ARG A 181 2.87 30.48 -3.38
C ARG A 181 1.59 29.94 -2.77
N LEU A 182 0.57 29.68 -3.60
CA LEU A 182 -0.71 29.12 -3.17
C LEU A 182 -0.69 27.60 -3.12
N ASP A 183 0.16 26.96 -3.92
CA ASP A 183 0.23 25.50 -4.09
C ASP A 183 0.88 24.78 -2.90
N THR A 184 0.36 25.03 -1.70
CA THR A 184 0.77 24.37 -0.46
C THR A 184 -0.46 24.04 0.36
N VAL A 185 -0.65 22.75 0.66
CA VAL A 185 -1.80 22.26 1.44
C VAL A 185 -1.64 22.40 2.96
N VAL A 186 -0.57 23.08 3.40
CA VAL A 186 -0.29 23.31 4.83
C VAL A 186 -1.04 24.55 5.31
N GLY A 187 -1.76 24.40 6.41
CA GLY A 187 -2.50 25.49 7.07
C GLY A 187 -3.78 24.98 7.75
N ASP A 188 -4.36 25.81 8.59
CA ASP A 188 -5.68 25.59 9.18
C ASP A 188 -6.81 25.86 8.15
N VAL A 189 -8.05 25.60 8.57
CA VAL A 189 -9.25 25.81 7.74
C VAL A 189 -9.33 27.23 7.18
N GLU A 190 -8.97 28.26 7.98
CA GLU A 190 -9.04 29.67 7.58
C GLU A 190 -7.94 30.00 6.57
N THR A 191 -6.74 29.50 6.78
CA THR A 191 -5.61 29.62 5.85
C THR A 191 -5.92 28.96 4.51
N LEU A 192 -6.43 27.72 4.51
CA LEU A 192 -6.81 27.01 3.29
C LEU A 192 -7.94 27.71 2.55
N ALA A 193 -8.98 28.17 3.26
CA ALA A 193 -10.06 28.95 2.67
C ALA A 193 -9.56 30.26 2.03
N GLY A 194 -8.63 30.96 2.69
CA GLY A 194 -7.97 32.16 2.15
C GLY A 194 -7.14 31.87 0.89
N LYS A 195 -6.43 30.75 0.84
CA LYS A 195 -5.67 30.30 -0.35
C LYS A 195 -6.60 29.94 -1.51
N ILE A 196 -7.72 29.25 -1.25
CA ILE A 196 -8.75 28.94 -2.26
C ILE A 196 -9.32 30.24 -2.84
N ALA A 197 -9.68 31.21 -1.99
CA ALA A 197 -10.19 32.47 -2.43
C ALA A 197 -9.18 33.23 -3.31
N ALA A 198 -7.89 33.18 -2.98
CA ALA A 198 -6.83 33.71 -3.81
C ALA A 198 -6.66 32.95 -5.13
N ALA A 199 -6.69 31.62 -5.11
CA ALA A 199 -6.61 30.77 -6.31
C ALA A 199 -7.75 31.07 -7.29
N ARG A 200 -8.97 31.33 -6.80
CA ARG A 200 -10.12 31.75 -7.60
C ARG A 200 -9.89 33.08 -8.32
N SER A 201 -9.21 34.05 -7.68
CA SER A 201 -8.85 35.30 -8.35
C SER A 201 -7.91 35.06 -9.54
N TRP A 202 -6.94 34.14 -9.38
CA TRP A 202 -6.02 33.74 -10.46
C TRP A 202 -6.72 32.91 -11.53
N ALA A 203 -7.63 32.02 -11.16
CA ALA A 203 -8.46 31.28 -12.10
C ALA A 203 -9.36 32.22 -12.92
N TYR A 204 -9.94 33.25 -12.30
CA TYR A 204 -10.69 34.26 -13.00
C TYR A 204 -9.84 35.01 -14.02
N ILE A 205 -8.61 35.43 -13.65
CA ILE A 205 -7.66 36.07 -14.57
C ILE A 205 -7.29 35.14 -15.73
N ALA A 206 -7.04 33.87 -15.46
CA ALA A 206 -6.66 32.89 -16.48
C ALA A 206 -7.77 32.60 -17.50
N ASN A 207 -9.03 32.74 -17.09
CA ASN A 207 -10.18 32.59 -17.99
C ASN A 207 -10.45 33.82 -18.88
N ARG A 208 -9.68 34.94 -18.72
CA ARG A 208 -9.74 36.10 -19.61
C ARG A 208 -8.85 35.88 -20.83
N LYS A 209 -9.46 35.77 -22.01
CA LYS A 209 -8.79 35.38 -23.27
C LYS A 209 -7.64 36.30 -23.69
N ASP A 210 -7.70 37.58 -23.31
CA ASP A 210 -6.81 38.65 -23.73
C ASP A 210 -5.86 39.15 -22.63
N TRP A 211 -5.80 38.50 -21.48
CA TRP A 211 -4.97 38.90 -20.35
C TRP A 211 -3.67 38.10 -20.21
N LEU A 212 -3.60 36.93 -20.81
CA LEU A 212 -2.45 36.06 -20.82
C LEU A 212 -2.14 35.58 -22.25
N ALA A 213 -0.90 35.33 -22.56
CA ALA A 213 -0.50 34.82 -23.88
C ALA A 213 -0.95 33.37 -24.10
N ASP A 214 -1.05 32.55 -23.03
CA ASP A 214 -1.57 31.19 -23.05
C ASP A 214 -2.61 31.01 -21.94
N PRO A 215 -3.85 31.46 -22.14
CA PRO A 215 -4.87 31.42 -21.10
C PRO A 215 -5.32 30.00 -20.76
N ALA A 216 -5.35 29.07 -21.73
CA ALA A 216 -5.81 27.70 -21.51
C ALA A 216 -4.91 26.93 -20.55
N HIS A 217 -3.60 26.99 -20.77
CA HIS A 217 -2.60 26.39 -19.90
C HIS A 217 -2.70 26.89 -18.45
N TRP A 218 -2.85 28.20 -18.29
CA TRP A 218 -2.92 28.81 -16.97
C TRP A 218 -4.26 28.57 -16.26
N ALA A 219 -5.36 28.48 -17.00
CA ALA A 219 -6.67 28.14 -16.46
C ALA A 219 -6.67 26.71 -15.89
N GLU A 220 -6.13 25.75 -16.64
CA GLU A 220 -5.98 24.36 -16.18
C GLU A 220 -5.12 24.29 -14.90
N ARG A 221 -3.98 24.99 -14.91
CA ARG A 221 -3.07 25.00 -13.75
C ARG A 221 -3.68 25.67 -12.51
N ALA A 222 -4.41 26.77 -12.68
CA ALA A 222 -5.11 27.45 -11.59
C ALA A 222 -6.23 26.58 -11.02
N SER A 223 -6.99 25.90 -11.89
CA SER A 223 -8.03 24.95 -11.49
C SER A 223 -7.46 23.77 -10.70
N ALA A 224 -6.34 23.20 -11.13
CA ALA A 224 -5.67 22.11 -10.42
C ALA A 224 -5.18 22.53 -9.01
N VAL A 225 -4.72 23.77 -8.84
CA VAL A 225 -4.36 24.32 -7.52
C VAL A 225 -5.61 24.49 -6.65
N GLU A 226 -6.70 25.04 -7.21
CA GLU A 226 -7.97 25.20 -6.48
C GLU A 226 -8.53 23.86 -6.01
N GLU A 227 -8.50 22.83 -6.86
CA GLU A 227 -8.97 21.47 -6.54
C GLU A 227 -8.17 20.86 -5.38
N ARG A 228 -6.84 20.87 -5.46
CA ARG A 228 -5.98 20.37 -4.37
C ARG A 228 -6.22 21.08 -3.03
N LEU A 229 -6.38 22.40 -3.07
CA LEU A 229 -6.68 23.18 -1.87
C LEU A 229 -8.09 22.90 -1.34
N SER A 230 -9.05 22.66 -2.23
CA SER A 230 -10.43 22.30 -1.87
C SER A 230 -10.50 20.94 -1.19
N ASP A 231 -9.75 19.95 -1.70
CA ASP A 231 -9.64 18.62 -1.09
C ASP A 231 -8.98 18.70 0.29
N ALA A 232 -7.91 19.46 0.41
CA ALA A 232 -7.23 19.68 1.69
C ALA A 232 -8.15 20.41 2.71
N LEU A 233 -8.93 21.38 2.26
CA LEU A 233 -9.92 22.08 3.10
C LEU A 233 -11.02 21.12 3.54
N HIS A 234 -11.53 20.27 2.63
CA HIS A 234 -12.55 19.27 2.95
C HIS A 234 -12.04 18.28 4.01
N ALA A 235 -10.82 17.76 3.84
CA ALA A 235 -10.17 16.89 4.81
C ALA A 235 -10.01 17.60 6.19
N SER A 236 -9.56 18.86 6.19
CA SER A 236 -9.38 19.65 7.41
C SER A 236 -10.70 19.98 8.12
N LEU A 237 -11.77 20.25 7.37
CA LEU A 237 -13.11 20.47 7.91
C LEU A 237 -13.69 19.20 8.52
N THR A 238 -13.54 18.06 7.84
CA THR A 238 -13.96 16.75 8.34
C THR A 238 -13.25 16.45 9.65
N GLN A 239 -11.94 16.64 9.70
CA GLN A 239 -11.14 16.49 10.90
C GLN A 239 -11.62 17.40 12.05
N ARG A 240 -11.81 18.67 11.77
CA ARG A 240 -12.29 19.63 12.78
C ARG A 240 -13.70 19.30 13.29
N PHE A 241 -14.55 18.75 12.43
CA PHE A 241 -15.90 18.32 12.82
C PHE A 241 -15.84 17.12 13.77
N VAL A 242 -15.02 16.11 13.44
CA VAL A 242 -14.78 14.92 14.28
C VAL A 242 -14.19 15.34 15.64
N ASP A 243 -13.15 16.19 15.64
CA ASP A 243 -12.52 16.72 16.85
C ASP A 243 -13.51 17.46 17.78
N LYS A 244 -14.34 18.31 17.18
CA LYS A 244 -15.30 19.13 17.94
C LYS A 244 -16.43 18.28 18.53
N ARG A 245 -16.90 17.26 17.79
CA ARG A 245 -17.91 16.31 18.26
C ARG A 245 -17.37 15.45 19.40
N THR A 246 -16.15 14.94 19.28
CA THR A 246 -15.45 14.19 20.31
C THR A 246 -15.28 15.02 21.58
N THR A 247 -14.90 16.30 21.47
CA THR A 247 -14.74 17.21 22.62
C THR A 247 -16.07 17.53 23.32
N LEU A 248 -17.17 17.68 22.56
CA LEU A 248 -18.51 17.90 23.12
C LEU A 248 -19.04 16.66 23.84
N LEU A 249 -18.87 15.47 23.27
CA LEU A 249 -19.19 14.19 23.92
C LEU A 249 -18.42 14.02 25.23
N MET A 250 -17.12 14.35 25.23
CA MET A 250 -16.28 14.30 26.43
C MET A 250 -16.71 15.27 27.51
N ARG A 251 -17.25 16.44 27.17
CA ARG A 251 -17.81 17.41 28.14
C ARG A 251 -19.18 17.01 28.70
N GLN A 252 -20.02 16.37 27.88
CA GLN A 252 -21.35 15.93 28.30
C GLN A 252 -21.28 14.68 29.19
N ILE A 253 -20.27 13.83 29.02
CA ILE A 253 -20.20 12.53 29.68
C ILE A 253 -19.69 12.65 31.12
N GLY A 254 -18.95 13.69 31.56
CA GLY A 254 -18.55 13.92 32.99
C GLY A 254 -18.27 12.65 33.80
N ALA A 255 -18.41 11.48 33.20
CA ALA A 255 -18.40 10.15 33.74
C ALA A 255 -17.02 9.47 33.47
N ASP A 256 -16.74 8.46 34.27
CA ASP A 256 -15.56 7.59 34.10
C ASP A 256 -15.49 7.09 32.65
N PRO A 257 -14.38 7.34 31.92
CA PRO A 257 -14.18 6.86 30.52
C PRO A 257 -14.42 5.35 30.34
N ARG A 258 -14.32 4.58 31.43
CA ARG A 258 -14.56 3.14 31.48
C ARG A 258 -16.02 2.71 31.30
N MET A 259 -16.96 3.65 31.40
CA MET A 259 -18.41 3.40 31.26
C MET A 259 -18.91 3.61 29.83
N LEU A 260 -18.08 4.06 28.91
CA LEU A 260 -18.47 4.29 27.52
C LEU A 260 -18.82 2.98 26.81
N PRO A 261 -19.94 2.90 26.06
CA PRO A 261 -20.28 1.73 25.28
C PRO A 261 -19.31 1.61 24.09
N VAL A 262 -18.47 0.57 24.13
CA VAL A 262 -17.55 0.22 23.05
C VAL A 262 -18.11 -0.98 22.30
N THR A 263 -18.30 -0.84 21.00
CA THR A 263 -18.71 -1.91 20.10
C THR A 263 -17.59 -2.25 19.13
N ILE A 264 -17.48 -3.53 18.74
CA ILE A 264 -16.52 -4.01 17.75
C ILE A 264 -17.33 -4.60 16.61
N GLY A 265 -17.23 -3.99 15.43
CA GLY A 265 -17.91 -4.41 14.23
C GLY A 265 -17.34 -5.71 13.65
N PRO A 266 -18.04 -6.36 12.70
CA PRO A 266 -17.65 -7.64 12.11
C PRO A 266 -16.31 -7.57 11.36
N GLU A 267 -15.95 -6.42 10.83
CA GLU A 267 -14.67 -6.19 10.14
C GLU A 267 -13.56 -5.68 11.07
N GLY A 268 -13.81 -5.68 12.39
CA GLY A 268 -12.83 -5.25 13.38
C GLY A 268 -12.82 -3.75 13.67
N GLU A 269 -13.77 -2.97 13.15
CA GLU A 269 -13.92 -1.56 13.50
C GLU A 269 -14.29 -1.42 14.96
N VAL A 270 -13.53 -0.62 15.69
CA VAL A 270 -13.77 -0.34 17.10
C VAL A 270 -14.47 1.01 17.21
N MET A 271 -15.72 0.97 17.68
CA MET A 271 -16.57 2.14 17.83
C MET A 271 -16.81 2.44 19.31
N VAL A 272 -16.74 3.71 19.67
CA VAL A 272 -17.25 4.21 20.96
C VAL A 272 -18.51 5.01 20.64
N GLU A 273 -19.67 4.51 21.07
CA GLU A 273 -20.97 4.95 20.57
C GLU A 273 -21.01 4.83 19.02
N ASP A 274 -21.11 5.94 18.28
CA ASP A 274 -21.13 5.98 16.82
C ASP A 274 -19.78 6.43 16.21
N HIS A 275 -18.68 6.48 17.00
CA HIS A 275 -17.39 6.99 16.55
C HIS A 275 -16.37 5.89 16.37
N ALA A 276 -15.84 5.75 15.17
CA ALA A 276 -14.72 4.87 14.89
C ALA A 276 -13.45 5.42 15.56
N ILE A 277 -12.92 4.69 16.54
CA ILE A 277 -11.69 5.05 17.26
C ILE A 277 -10.48 4.31 16.76
N GLY A 278 -10.68 3.26 15.98
CA GLY A 278 -9.62 2.43 15.43
C GLY A 278 -10.13 1.12 14.87
N ARG A 279 -9.20 0.22 14.57
CA ARG A 279 -9.48 -1.11 14.01
C ARG A 279 -8.70 -2.19 14.76
N LEU A 280 -9.34 -3.29 15.04
CA LEU A 280 -8.76 -4.49 15.63
C LEU A 280 -8.49 -5.54 14.55
N ASP A 281 -7.28 -5.51 13.96
CA ASP A 281 -6.81 -6.46 12.96
C ASP A 281 -6.18 -7.67 13.64
N GLY A 282 -6.91 -8.79 13.67
CA GLY A 282 -6.54 -9.93 14.48
C GLY A 282 -6.50 -9.56 15.97
N PHE A 283 -5.28 -9.45 16.54
CA PHE A 283 -5.03 -9.06 17.93
C PHE A 283 -4.44 -7.65 18.06
N ARG A 284 -4.07 -7.03 16.93
CA ARG A 284 -3.43 -5.71 16.88
C ARG A 284 -4.50 -4.63 16.74
N PHE A 285 -4.58 -3.76 17.75
CA PHE A 285 -5.41 -2.57 17.65
C PHE A 285 -4.60 -1.40 17.08
N THR A 286 -5.10 -0.81 16.00
CA THR A 286 -4.57 0.40 15.39
C THR A 286 -5.56 1.54 15.62
N VAL A 287 -5.09 2.63 16.23
CA VAL A 287 -5.91 3.83 16.46
C VAL A 287 -6.08 4.55 15.13
N ALA A 288 -7.27 5.08 14.87
CA ALA A 288 -7.53 5.94 13.73
C ALA A 288 -6.52 7.10 13.70
N ALA A 289 -6.00 7.43 12.51
CA ALA A 289 -4.96 8.45 12.33
C ALA A 289 -5.36 9.83 12.85
N ASP A 290 -6.67 10.08 12.91
CA ASP A 290 -7.33 11.37 13.10
C ASP A 290 -7.45 11.81 14.57
N ALA A 291 -7.18 10.92 15.55
CA ALA A 291 -7.34 11.26 16.97
C ALA A 291 -6.12 12.02 17.52
N ARG A 292 -6.33 13.12 18.24
CA ARG A 292 -5.27 13.88 18.94
C ARG A 292 -4.60 13.04 20.03
N ALA A 293 -3.33 13.33 20.35
CA ALA A 293 -2.54 12.53 21.28
C ALA A 293 -3.17 12.37 22.68
N ASN A 294 -3.86 13.41 23.20
CA ASN A 294 -4.57 13.36 24.48
C ASN A 294 -5.86 12.54 24.42
N ASP A 295 -6.61 12.68 23.31
CA ASP A 295 -7.86 11.95 23.08
C ASP A 295 -7.56 10.46 22.83
N LYS A 296 -6.44 10.15 22.16
CA LYS A 296 -5.94 8.77 21.96
C LYS A 296 -5.80 8.00 23.28
N ARG A 297 -5.20 8.61 24.30
CA ARG A 297 -5.01 7.94 25.59
C ARG A 297 -6.33 7.60 26.28
N MET A 298 -7.28 8.52 26.23
CA MET A 298 -8.56 8.37 26.90
C MET A 298 -9.47 7.38 26.17
N LEU A 299 -9.53 7.45 24.84
CA LEU A 299 -10.24 6.50 24.00
C LEU A 299 -9.66 5.08 24.10
N LEU A 300 -8.32 4.98 24.14
CA LEU A 300 -7.64 3.72 24.41
C LEU A 300 -8.01 3.13 25.77
N ALA A 301 -8.02 3.96 26.82
CA ALA A 301 -8.41 3.51 28.17
C ALA A 301 -9.88 3.06 28.24
N ALA A 302 -10.78 3.74 27.53
CA ALA A 302 -12.18 3.34 27.41
C ALA A 302 -12.33 2.00 26.64
N ALA A 303 -11.60 1.83 25.56
CA ALA A 303 -11.65 0.63 24.73
C ALA A 303 -10.94 -0.58 25.36
N GLU A 304 -9.96 -0.37 26.24
CA GLU A 304 -9.01 -1.39 26.69
C GLU A 304 -9.70 -2.62 27.31
N ARG A 305 -10.72 -2.42 28.12
CA ARG A 305 -11.49 -3.52 28.73
C ARG A 305 -12.21 -4.35 27.66
N ARG A 306 -12.91 -3.68 26.74
CA ARG A 306 -13.68 -4.36 25.68
C ARG A 306 -12.77 -5.04 24.67
N LEU A 307 -11.66 -4.41 24.34
CA LEU A 307 -10.60 -5.00 23.51
C LEU A 307 -9.98 -6.22 24.20
N GLY A 308 -9.80 -6.19 25.53
CA GLY A 308 -9.33 -7.33 26.32
C GLY A 308 -10.27 -8.52 26.21
N ASP A 309 -11.58 -8.32 26.43
CA ASP A 309 -12.60 -9.37 26.30
C ASP A 309 -12.65 -9.96 24.89
N GLU A 310 -12.61 -9.11 23.87
CA GLU A 310 -12.63 -9.56 22.46
C GLU A 310 -11.36 -10.30 22.09
N ARG A 311 -10.19 -9.81 22.50
CA ARG A 311 -8.91 -10.51 22.30
C ARG A 311 -8.91 -11.86 23.01
N GLY A 312 -9.48 -11.94 24.21
CA GLY A 312 -9.68 -13.20 24.94
C GLY A 312 -10.51 -14.20 24.15
N LYS A 313 -11.67 -13.77 23.59
CA LYS A 313 -12.52 -14.60 22.72
C LYS A 313 -11.78 -15.07 21.47
N ARG A 314 -11.08 -14.16 20.78
CA ARG A 314 -10.25 -14.49 19.61
C ARG A 314 -9.12 -15.44 19.97
N GLY A 315 -8.51 -15.27 21.15
CA GLY A 315 -7.47 -16.15 21.66
C GLY A 315 -7.98 -17.57 21.89
N LEU A 316 -9.16 -17.76 22.45
CA LEU A 316 -9.82 -19.06 22.59
C LEU A 316 -10.10 -19.68 21.20
N ALA A 317 -10.66 -18.90 20.29
CA ALA A 317 -10.91 -19.34 18.92
C ALA A 317 -9.62 -19.73 18.18
N LEU A 318 -8.50 -19.03 18.42
CA LEU A 318 -7.18 -19.38 17.85
C LEU A 318 -6.63 -20.67 18.49
N ALA A 319 -6.80 -20.87 19.80
CA ALA A 319 -6.38 -22.09 20.48
C ALA A 319 -7.12 -23.34 19.97
N GLU A 320 -8.33 -23.16 19.45
CA GLU A 320 -9.19 -24.21 18.88
C GLU A 320 -9.30 -24.11 17.34
N ALA A 321 -8.45 -23.30 16.71
CA ALA A 321 -8.53 -23.00 15.28
C ALA A 321 -8.54 -24.28 14.42
N ALA A 322 -9.45 -24.32 13.44
CA ALA A 322 -9.48 -25.36 12.44
C ALA A 322 -8.22 -25.32 11.57
N GLU A 323 -7.91 -26.42 10.91
CA GLU A 323 -6.75 -26.49 10.03
C GLU A 323 -6.80 -25.47 8.90
N ALA A 324 -7.98 -25.24 8.32
CA ALA A 324 -8.20 -24.31 7.23
C ALA A 324 -8.04 -22.83 7.63
N ASP A 325 -8.18 -22.51 8.94
CA ASP A 325 -8.01 -21.15 9.45
C ASP A 325 -6.53 -20.73 9.57
N LEU A 326 -5.61 -21.69 9.49
CA LEU A 326 -4.17 -21.49 9.67
C LEU A 326 -3.43 -21.63 8.34
N SER A 327 -2.48 -20.74 8.09
CA SER A 327 -1.64 -20.80 6.89
C SER A 327 -0.24 -20.26 7.15
N LEU A 328 0.72 -20.69 6.32
CA LEU A 328 2.08 -20.16 6.32
C LEU A 328 2.26 -19.25 5.12
N ARG A 329 2.69 -18.03 5.34
CA ARG A 329 3.10 -17.13 4.27
C ARG A 329 4.46 -17.55 3.73
N THR A 330 4.54 -17.82 2.44
CA THR A 330 5.72 -18.37 1.76
C THR A 330 6.07 -17.62 0.48
N GLU A 331 5.55 -16.42 0.30
CA GLU A 331 5.79 -15.58 -0.87
C GLU A 331 7.26 -15.13 -0.91
N ALA A 332 7.82 -15.09 -2.12
CA ALA A 332 9.18 -14.62 -2.34
C ALA A 332 9.32 -13.14 -1.95
N GLY A 333 10.44 -12.80 -1.31
CA GLY A 333 10.72 -11.45 -0.82
C GLY A 333 10.09 -11.13 0.54
N GLU A 334 9.31 -12.04 1.12
CA GLU A 334 8.70 -11.85 2.43
C GLU A 334 9.34 -12.75 3.51
N VAL A 335 9.19 -12.33 4.77
CA VAL A 335 9.58 -13.16 5.93
C VAL A 335 8.47 -14.17 6.19
N PRO A 336 8.80 -15.48 6.37
CA PRO A 336 7.82 -16.48 6.69
C PRO A 336 7.13 -16.17 8.02
N VAL A 337 5.79 -16.10 8.00
CA VAL A 337 4.97 -15.88 9.21
C VAL A 337 3.77 -16.80 9.21
N LEU A 338 3.30 -17.14 10.40
CA LEU A 338 2.12 -17.95 10.58
C LEU A 338 0.90 -17.04 10.68
N LEU A 339 -0.10 -17.32 9.87
CA LEU A 339 -1.33 -16.55 9.77
C LEU A 339 -2.51 -17.35 10.34
N TRP A 340 -3.39 -16.66 11.02
CA TRP A 340 -4.72 -17.12 11.39
C TRP A 340 -5.77 -16.21 10.75
N ARG A 341 -6.58 -16.76 9.85
CA ARG A 341 -7.58 -16.00 9.06
C ARG A 341 -6.98 -14.76 8.37
N GLY A 342 -5.75 -14.88 7.88
CA GLY A 342 -5.03 -13.79 7.23
C GLY A 342 -4.24 -12.85 8.14
N PHE A 343 -4.42 -12.92 9.47
CA PHE A 343 -3.69 -12.10 10.43
C PHE A 343 -2.44 -12.81 10.96
N THR A 344 -1.33 -12.09 11.05
CA THR A 344 -0.08 -12.62 11.60
C THR A 344 -0.25 -12.91 13.10
N VAL A 345 -0.01 -14.17 13.51
CA VAL A 345 -0.10 -14.61 14.90
C VAL A 345 1.22 -15.12 15.46
N ALA A 346 2.15 -15.53 14.60
CA ALA A 346 3.48 -15.95 15.02
C ALA A 346 4.52 -15.72 13.92
N THR A 347 5.75 -15.57 14.35
CA THR A 347 6.97 -15.59 13.56
C THR A 347 7.80 -16.83 13.89
N PHE A 348 8.94 -16.99 13.25
CA PHE A 348 9.81 -18.13 13.47
C PHE A 348 11.22 -17.70 13.85
N ALA A 349 11.88 -18.54 14.63
CA ALA A 349 13.31 -18.45 14.87
C ALA A 349 13.96 -19.82 14.57
N PRO A 350 15.27 -19.86 14.31
CA PRO A 350 16.01 -21.10 14.16
C PRO A 350 15.76 -22.04 15.34
N GLY A 351 15.51 -23.30 15.04
CA GLY A 351 15.21 -24.34 16.02
C GLY A 351 16.23 -25.48 16.00
N GLN A 352 15.82 -26.65 16.49
CA GLN A 352 16.69 -27.82 16.62
C GLN A 352 17.12 -28.45 15.28
N SER A 353 16.27 -28.32 14.25
CA SER A 353 16.55 -28.74 12.88
C SER A 353 15.81 -27.88 11.88
N LEU A 354 16.15 -28.02 10.59
CA LEU A 354 15.47 -27.28 9.51
C LEU A 354 13.94 -27.46 9.56
N VAL A 355 13.47 -28.66 9.83
CA VAL A 355 12.02 -28.99 9.85
C VAL A 355 11.34 -28.74 11.20
N ARG A 356 12.09 -28.27 12.20
CA ARG A 356 11.60 -27.94 13.55
C ARG A 356 12.08 -26.57 14.01
N PRO A 357 11.65 -25.50 13.33
CA PRO A 357 11.92 -24.16 13.79
C PRO A 357 11.18 -23.89 15.11
N ARG A 358 11.63 -22.88 15.84
CA ARG A 358 10.94 -22.39 17.02
C ARG A 358 9.88 -21.38 16.60
N ILE A 359 8.65 -21.59 17.03
CA ILE A 359 7.54 -20.66 16.85
C ILE A 359 7.65 -19.57 17.92
N VAL A 360 7.53 -18.32 17.54
CA VAL A 360 7.55 -17.12 18.40
C VAL A 360 6.24 -16.40 18.19
N LEU A 361 5.40 -16.34 19.21
CA LEU A 361 4.11 -15.66 19.14
C LEU A 361 4.31 -14.17 18.83
N ASP A 362 3.39 -13.57 18.07
CA ASP A 362 3.40 -12.12 17.82
C ASP A 362 3.14 -11.36 19.12
N ARG A 363 3.80 -10.22 19.28
CA ARG A 363 3.65 -9.34 20.46
C ARG A 363 2.22 -8.88 20.71
N ALA A 364 1.36 -8.86 19.71
CA ALA A 364 -0.06 -8.54 19.87
C ALA A 364 -0.80 -9.55 20.75
N LEU A 365 -0.25 -10.75 20.95
CA LEU A 365 -0.78 -11.79 21.83
C LEU A 365 -0.30 -11.65 23.30
N ASP A 366 0.64 -10.74 23.60
CA ASP A 366 1.16 -10.54 24.97
C ASP A 366 0.09 -10.02 25.95
N CYS A 367 -0.98 -9.46 25.43
CA CYS A 367 -2.15 -9.05 26.22
C CYS A 367 -3.01 -10.22 26.72
N LEU A 368 -2.80 -11.44 26.23
CA LEU A 368 -3.53 -12.64 26.63
C LEU A 368 -2.92 -13.28 27.89
N ASP A 369 -3.75 -14.01 28.61
CA ASP A 369 -3.32 -14.81 29.75
C ASP A 369 -2.24 -15.83 29.37
N VAL A 370 -1.31 -16.09 30.28
CA VAL A 370 -0.17 -17.01 30.08
C VAL A 370 -0.64 -18.43 29.71
N ALA A 371 -1.68 -18.93 30.36
CA ALA A 371 -2.21 -20.26 30.09
C ALA A 371 -2.82 -20.35 28.68
N LEU A 372 -3.53 -19.29 28.25
CA LEU A 372 -4.09 -19.22 26.91
C LEU A 372 -3.01 -19.10 25.83
N ARG A 373 -1.98 -18.29 26.06
CA ARG A 373 -0.80 -18.21 25.15
C ARG A 373 -0.11 -19.56 24.99
N ALA A 374 0.05 -20.32 26.07
CA ALA A 374 0.63 -21.68 26.00
C ALA A 374 -0.24 -22.63 25.17
N LYS A 375 -1.58 -22.56 25.29
CA LYS A 375 -2.50 -23.36 24.45
C LYS A 375 -2.39 -22.95 22.97
N ILE A 376 -2.34 -21.67 22.67
CA ILE A 376 -2.15 -21.15 21.31
C ILE A 376 -0.82 -21.67 20.74
N GLU A 377 0.28 -21.50 21.48
CA GLU A 377 1.60 -21.97 21.03
C GLU A 377 1.58 -23.48 20.74
N GLN A 378 0.97 -24.28 21.60
CA GLN A 378 0.83 -25.72 21.39
C GLN A 378 0.00 -26.04 20.14
N ARG A 379 -1.12 -25.34 19.92
CA ARG A 379 -1.96 -25.52 18.72
C ARG A 379 -1.18 -25.19 17.44
N LEU A 380 -0.48 -24.03 17.43
CA LEU A 380 0.33 -23.61 16.29
C LEU A 380 1.48 -24.58 16.02
N ARG A 381 2.12 -25.09 17.07
CA ARG A 381 3.19 -26.09 16.96
C ARG A 381 2.69 -27.41 16.37
N THR A 382 1.53 -27.89 16.83
CA THR A 382 0.89 -29.09 16.30
C THR A 382 0.55 -28.92 14.83
N TRP A 383 -0.17 -27.86 14.48
CA TRP A 383 -0.54 -27.56 13.10
C TRP A 383 0.68 -27.45 12.17
N PHE A 384 1.70 -26.71 12.60
CA PHE A 384 2.92 -26.53 11.81
C PHE A 384 3.63 -27.87 11.58
N GLY A 385 3.74 -28.70 12.61
CA GLY A 385 4.33 -30.02 12.50
C GLY A 385 3.59 -30.92 11.50
N GLU A 386 2.26 -30.93 11.53
CA GLU A 386 1.41 -31.68 10.58
C GLU A 386 1.54 -31.12 9.16
N ALA A 387 1.56 -29.80 9.00
CA ALA A 387 1.71 -29.14 7.71
C ALA A 387 3.08 -29.46 7.06
N VAL A 388 4.17 -29.39 7.85
CA VAL A 388 5.51 -29.78 7.39
C VAL A 388 5.57 -31.29 7.06
N ALA A 389 4.95 -32.15 7.86
CA ALA A 389 4.94 -33.58 7.61
C ALA A 389 4.22 -33.93 6.30
N ARG A 390 3.15 -33.22 5.96
CA ARG A 390 2.45 -33.37 4.66
C ARG A 390 3.27 -32.84 3.50
N ALA A 391 3.88 -31.68 3.66
CA ALA A 391 4.65 -31.03 2.61
C ALA A 391 6.00 -31.73 2.36
N LEU A 392 6.67 -32.18 3.42
CA LEU A 392 8.05 -32.70 3.44
C LEU A 392 8.16 -34.02 4.22
N PRO A 393 7.44 -35.10 3.83
CA PRO A 393 7.41 -36.35 4.60
C PRO A 393 8.78 -37.02 4.72
N GLY A 394 9.63 -36.94 3.67
CA GLY A 394 10.99 -37.49 3.70
C GLY A 394 11.87 -36.83 4.75
N PRO A 395 12.05 -35.50 4.72
CA PRO A 395 12.80 -34.76 5.73
C PRO A 395 12.33 -34.99 7.17
N ILE A 396 11.02 -35.13 7.41
CA ILE A 396 10.49 -35.43 8.76
C ILE A 396 10.92 -36.84 9.23
N LEU A 397 10.84 -37.84 8.36
CA LEU A 397 11.33 -39.19 8.68
C LEU A 397 12.84 -39.22 8.95
N LEU A 398 13.62 -38.49 8.15
CA LEU A 398 15.06 -38.34 8.34
C LEU A 398 15.39 -37.60 9.64
N ASP A 399 14.60 -36.60 10.02
CA ASP A 399 14.75 -35.89 11.29
C ASP A 399 14.49 -36.84 12.50
N THR A 400 13.64 -37.81 12.35
CA THR A 400 13.45 -38.88 13.36
C THR A 400 14.69 -39.79 13.43
N VAL A 401 15.23 -40.22 12.28
CA VAL A 401 16.43 -41.10 12.23
C VAL A 401 17.65 -40.43 12.81
N GLN A 402 17.89 -39.12 12.52
CA GLN A 402 19.06 -38.40 13.08
C GLN A 402 19.05 -38.31 14.62
N ARG A 403 17.87 -38.39 15.23
CA ARG A 403 17.67 -38.29 16.69
C ARG A 403 17.49 -39.64 17.38
N ASP A 404 17.36 -40.71 16.62
CA ASP A 404 17.19 -42.03 17.17
C ASP A 404 18.54 -42.56 17.72
N PRO A 405 18.66 -42.77 19.04
CA PRO A 405 19.89 -43.34 19.63
C PRO A 405 20.20 -44.75 19.14
N ALA A 406 19.17 -45.49 18.70
CA ALA A 406 19.32 -46.87 18.20
C ALA A 406 19.84 -46.93 16.76
N ALA A 407 19.74 -45.82 16.01
CA ALA A 407 20.26 -45.73 14.65
C ALA A 407 21.81 -45.69 14.65
N SER A 408 22.45 -46.34 13.68
CA SER A 408 23.91 -46.29 13.55
C SER A 408 24.44 -44.86 13.40
N PRO A 409 25.65 -44.55 13.87
CA PRO A 409 26.27 -43.24 13.72
C PRO A 409 26.28 -42.77 12.25
N ALA A 410 26.55 -43.69 11.32
CA ALA A 410 26.53 -43.42 9.88
C ALA A 410 25.13 -43.05 9.40
N SER A 411 24.10 -43.77 9.82
CA SER A 411 22.71 -43.44 9.46
C SER A 411 22.30 -42.08 10.00
N ARG A 412 22.64 -41.75 11.24
CA ARG A 412 22.36 -40.46 11.84
C ARG A 412 23.07 -39.32 11.11
N ALA A 413 24.34 -39.51 10.72
CA ALA A 413 25.11 -38.50 10.00
C ALA A 413 24.53 -38.20 8.60
N VAL A 414 24.20 -39.27 7.82
CA VAL A 414 23.58 -39.10 6.50
C VAL A 414 22.18 -38.44 6.62
N ALA A 415 21.39 -38.87 7.60
CA ALA A 415 20.08 -38.27 7.85
C ALA A 415 20.20 -36.77 8.24
N ALA A 416 21.16 -36.44 9.12
CA ALA A 416 21.42 -35.05 9.51
C ALA A 416 21.83 -34.17 8.32
N ALA A 417 22.70 -34.67 7.44
CA ALA A 417 23.12 -33.98 6.23
C ALA A 417 21.92 -33.74 5.28
N LEU A 418 21.08 -34.74 5.08
CA LEU A 418 19.87 -34.62 4.26
C LEU A 418 18.86 -33.61 4.87
N VAL A 419 18.62 -33.69 6.18
CA VAL A 419 17.71 -32.73 6.86
C VAL A 419 18.26 -31.30 6.72
N ALA A 420 19.56 -31.10 6.96
CA ALA A 420 20.20 -29.78 6.83
C ALA A 420 20.13 -29.22 5.40
N GLY A 421 20.20 -30.09 4.39
CA GLY A 421 20.04 -29.77 2.97
C GLY A 421 18.58 -29.73 2.49
N GLY A 422 17.60 -29.84 3.41
CA GLY A 422 16.17 -29.84 3.05
C GLY A 422 15.78 -31.08 2.21
N GLY A 423 16.39 -32.23 2.47
CA GLY A 423 16.17 -33.49 1.77
C GLY A 423 17.05 -33.72 0.55
N MET A 424 18.10 -32.91 0.36
CA MET A 424 19.06 -33.02 -0.74
C MET A 424 20.48 -32.75 -0.23
N VAL A 425 21.44 -33.54 -0.70
CA VAL A 425 22.85 -33.38 -0.36
C VAL A 425 23.73 -33.92 -1.48
N ALA A 426 24.85 -33.27 -1.75
CA ALA A 426 25.82 -33.81 -2.71
C ALA A 426 26.43 -35.12 -2.19
N ARG A 427 26.51 -36.12 -3.04
CA ARG A 427 27.08 -37.43 -2.66
C ARG A 427 28.53 -37.27 -2.16
N SER A 428 29.29 -36.36 -2.73
CA SER A 428 30.66 -36.04 -2.29
C SER A 428 30.77 -35.69 -0.81
N ASP A 429 29.75 -34.96 -0.30
CA ASP A 429 29.77 -34.42 1.07
C ASP A 429 29.53 -35.51 2.14
N VAL A 430 28.94 -36.64 1.73
CA VAL A 430 28.61 -37.76 2.61
C VAL A 430 29.26 -39.05 2.16
N ALA A 431 30.17 -39.03 1.18
CA ALA A 431 30.72 -40.22 0.52
C ALA A 431 31.36 -41.22 1.53
N ALA A 432 32.25 -40.70 2.41
CA ALA A 432 32.94 -41.53 3.40
C ALA A 432 31.97 -42.27 4.35
N VAL A 433 30.93 -41.55 4.79
CA VAL A 433 29.90 -42.11 5.69
C VAL A 433 28.93 -43.01 4.93
N LEU A 434 28.62 -42.66 3.68
CA LEU A 434 27.72 -43.44 2.82
C LEU A 434 28.27 -44.85 2.53
N ASP A 435 29.60 -44.98 2.40
CA ASP A 435 30.26 -46.28 2.15
C ASP A 435 30.23 -47.20 3.36
N THR A 436 30.10 -46.66 4.58
CA THR A 436 29.96 -47.43 5.82
C THR A 436 28.53 -47.87 6.11
N LEU A 437 27.52 -47.41 5.34
CA LEU A 437 26.14 -47.83 5.50
C LEU A 437 25.95 -49.28 5.02
N ASP A 438 25.34 -50.10 5.87
CA ASP A 438 24.94 -51.44 5.53
C ASP A 438 23.72 -51.48 4.57
N GLY A 439 23.41 -52.71 4.08
CA GLY A 439 22.29 -52.88 3.16
C GLY A 439 20.92 -52.58 3.77
N VAL A 440 20.78 -52.74 5.09
CA VAL A 440 19.52 -52.46 5.82
C VAL A 440 19.29 -50.96 5.91
N ALA A 441 20.30 -50.22 6.30
CA ALA A 441 20.25 -48.75 6.36
C ALA A 441 19.97 -48.13 4.97
N ARG A 442 20.66 -48.62 3.94
CA ARG A 442 20.40 -48.15 2.56
C ARG A 442 18.96 -48.42 2.10
N LYS A 443 18.38 -49.59 2.48
CA LYS A 443 16.95 -49.87 2.21
C LYS A 443 16.03 -48.96 3.00
N ALA A 444 16.36 -48.60 4.26
CA ALA A 444 15.59 -47.71 5.09
C ALA A 444 15.54 -46.29 4.47
N PHE A 445 16.66 -45.73 4.00
CA PHE A 445 16.68 -44.47 3.29
C PHE A 445 15.82 -44.49 2.01
N ARG A 446 15.88 -45.56 1.22
CA ARG A 446 15.02 -45.70 0.03
C ARG A 446 13.54 -45.76 0.40
N ARG A 447 13.17 -46.46 1.48
CA ARG A 447 11.78 -46.48 1.99
C ARG A 447 11.32 -45.10 2.46
N ALA A 448 12.22 -44.29 3.01
CA ALA A 448 11.96 -42.89 3.35
C ALA A 448 11.79 -42.01 2.10
N GLY A 449 12.04 -42.52 0.90
CA GLY A 449 11.91 -41.83 -0.37
C GLY A 449 13.21 -41.22 -0.90
N VAL A 450 14.36 -41.47 -0.24
CA VAL A 450 15.66 -40.98 -0.66
C VAL A 450 16.20 -41.79 -1.83
N THR A 451 16.45 -41.15 -2.95
CA THR A 451 17.24 -41.70 -4.06
C THR A 451 18.71 -41.47 -3.74
N ILE A 452 19.47 -42.58 -3.62
CA ILE A 452 20.93 -42.54 -3.52
C ILE A 452 21.46 -42.56 -4.96
N GLY A 453 21.60 -41.36 -5.52
CA GLY A 453 21.96 -41.15 -6.92
C GLY A 453 23.46 -41.16 -7.16
N ALA A 454 23.83 -40.97 -8.45
CA ALA A 454 25.23 -40.97 -8.88
C ALA A 454 26.01 -39.77 -8.35
N LEU A 455 25.42 -38.59 -8.34
CA LEU A 455 26.04 -37.36 -7.89
C LEU A 455 25.41 -36.73 -6.64
N ASP A 456 24.13 -37.06 -6.36
CA ASP A 456 23.36 -36.48 -5.27
C ASP A 456 22.50 -37.52 -4.57
N LEU A 457 22.24 -37.28 -3.27
CA LEU A 457 21.18 -37.96 -2.53
C LEU A 457 20.01 -36.99 -2.45
N PHE A 458 18.83 -37.40 -2.84
CA PHE A 458 17.65 -36.50 -2.87
C PHE A 458 16.34 -37.30 -2.78
N ASP A 459 15.29 -36.61 -2.32
CA ASP A 459 13.91 -37.09 -2.40
C ASP A 459 13.20 -36.44 -3.61
N PRO A 460 12.84 -37.20 -4.67
CA PRO A 460 12.18 -36.63 -5.86
C PRO A 460 10.87 -35.91 -5.58
N ARG A 461 10.17 -36.24 -4.49
CA ARG A 461 8.90 -35.62 -4.09
C ARG A 461 9.10 -34.16 -3.74
N LEU A 462 10.30 -33.76 -3.31
CA LEU A 462 10.67 -32.42 -2.90
C LEU A 462 10.93 -31.46 -4.08
N LEU A 463 10.97 -31.98 -5.29
CA LEU A 463 11.06 -31.19 -6.53
C LEU A 463 9.70 -30.63 -6.96
N LYS A 464 8.59 -31.09 -6.35
CA LYS A 464 7.25 -30.56 -6.62
C LYS A 464 7.14 -29.10 -6.13
N PRO A 465 6.42 -28.23 -6.85
CA PRO A 465 6.34 -26.78 -6.52
C PRO A 465 5.94 -26.49 -5.06
N ALA A 466 4.94 -27.20 -4.54
CA ALA A 466 4.49 -27.03 -3.17
C ALA A 466 5.59 -27.36 -2.15
N ALA A 467 6.28 -28.50 -2.30
CA ALA A 467 7.38 -28.90 -1.43
C ALA A 467 8.58 -27.96 -1.54
N ALA A 468 8.89 -27.49 -2.76
CA ALA A 468 9.96 -26.53 -2.99
C ALA A 468 9.69 -25.19 -2.29
N ARG A 469 8.43 -24.68 -2.31
CA ARG A 469 8.02 -23.47 -1.56
C ARG A 469 8.23 -23.63 -0.06
N TRP A 470 7.79 -24.75 0.51
CA TRP A 470 8.00 -25.05 1.94
C TRP A 470 9.49 -25.11 2.31
N ARG A 471 10.31 -25.75 1.48
CA ARG A 471 11.77 -25.82 1.71
C ARG A 471 12.40 -24.43 1.73
N ARG A 472 12.08 -23.57 0.76
CA ARG A 472 12.60 -22.17 0.73
C ARG A 472 12.17 -21.41 1.97
N ALA A 473 10.91 -21.53 2.40
CA ALA A 473 10.45 -20.90 3.64
C ALA A 473 11.23 -21.40 4.87
N LEU A 474 11.47 -22.70 4.98
CA LEU A 474 12.27 -23.27 6.07
C LEU A 474 13.74 -22.80 6.04
N PHE A 475 14.34 -22.70 4.85
CA PHE A 475 15.69 -22.11 4.71
C PHE A 475 15.71 -20.63 5.09
N ALA A 476 14.70 -19.86 4.71
CA ALA A 476 14.56 -18.46 5.11
C ALA A 476 14.46 -18.34 6.65
N ILE A 477 13.66 -19.18 7.29
CA ILE A 477 13.54 -19.23 8.77
C ILE A 477 14.90 -19.55 9.41
N ARG A 478 15.60 -20.59 8.92
CA ARG A 478 16.92 -20.98 9.46
C ARG A 478 17.95 -19.88 9.34
N ASN A 479 17.92 -19.13 8.25
CA ASN A 479 18.90 -18.08 7.95
C ASN A 479 18.45 -16.70 8.47
N GLY A 480 17.28 -16.59 9.08
CA GLY A 480 16.73 -15.32 9.59
C GLY A 480 16.43 -14.29 8.50
N GLY A 481 16.09 -14.75 7.29
CA GLY A 481 15.89 -13.89 6.11
C GLY A 481 14.53 -14.03 5.45
N MET A 482 14.43 -13.42 4.28
CA MET A 482 13.25 -13.50 3.43
C MET A 482 13.26 -14.78 2.61
N VAL A 483 12.08 -15.22 2.14
CA VAL A 483 11.94 -16.35 1.22
C VAL A 483 12.60 -16.01 -0.10
N ALA A 484 13.59 -16.81 -0.51
CA ALA A 484 14.26 -16.60 -1.78
C ALA A 484 13.31 -16.85 -2.96
N GLU A 485 13.48 -16.08 -4.02
CA GLU A 485 12.81 -16.35 -5.29
C GLU A 485 13.22 -17.73 -5.81
N GLY A 486 12.24 -18.49 -6.29
CA GLY A 486 12.47 -19.82 -6.81
C GLY A 486 12.74 -19.84 -8.30
N PRO A 487 13.28 -20.96 -8.82
CA PRO A 487 13.39 -21.16 -10.24
C PRO A 487 12.01 -21.20 -10.91
N ARG A 488 11.97 -20.90 -12.22
CA ARG A 488 10.74 -21.03 -13.00
C ARG A 488 10.18 -22.46 -12.89
N GLU A 489 8.90 -22.57 -12.55
CA GLU A 489 8.24 -23.86 -12.38
C GLU A 489 8.36 -24.73 -13.65
N GLY A 490 8.66 -26.02 -13.46
CA GLY A 490 8.80 -26.98 -14.55
C GLY A 490 10.11 -26.92 -15.32
N ALA A 491 11.03 -25.98 -15.05
CA ALA A 491 12.30 -25.92 -15.74
C ALA A 491 13.12 -27.20 -15.51
N SER A 492 13.63 -27.79 -16.59
CA SER A 492 14.53 -28.95 -16.55
C SER A 492 15.98 -28.53 -16.35
N VAL A 493 16.35 -27.41 -16.93
CA VAL A 493 17.69 -26.84 -16.94
C VAL A 493 17.60 -25.32 -16.80
N LEU A 494 18.49 -24.75 -16.02
CA LEU A 494 18.68 -23.31 -15.84
C LEU A 494 20.08 -22.90 -16.31
N LEU A 495 20.27 -21.63 -16.60
CA LEU A 495 21.62 -21.10 -16.77
C LEU A 495 22.29 -20.99 -15.39
N ARG A 496 23.60 -21.23 -15.34
CA ARG A 496 24.38 -21.06 -14.11
C ARG A 496 24.37 -19.60 -13.68
N GLY A 497 24.13 -19.35 -12.39
CA GLY A 497 24.05 -17.99 -11.83
C GLY A 497 22.64 -17.36 -11.85
N VAL A 498 21.67 -18.01 -12.48
CA VAL A 498 20.26 -17.61 -12.36
C VAL A 498 19.74 -17.96 -10.95
N VAL A 499 18.81 -17.16 -10.45
CA VAL A 499 18.14 -17.40 -9.17
C VAL A 499 17.54 -18.81 -9.14
N GLY A 500 17.77 -19.53 -8.04
CA GLY A 500 17.31 -20.91 -7.89
C GLY A 500 18.16 -21.99 -8.58
N ALA A 501 19.30 -21.64 -9.22
CA ALA A 501 20.21 -22.59 -9.83
C ALA A 501 21.14 -23.29 -8.80
N THR A 502 20.59 -23.75 -7.68
CA THR A 502 21.32 -24.34 -6.54
C THR A 502 20.83 -25.72 -6.17
N LEU A 503 21.65 -26.51 -5.48
CA LEU A 503 21.24 -27.84 -4.99
C LEU A 503 20.09 -27.70 -3.96
N ALA A 504 20.09 -26.64 -3.19
CA ALA A 504 19.00 -26.33 -2.26
C ALA A 504 17.65 -26.18 -2.98
N ASP A 505 17.63 -25.73 -4.25
CA ASP A 505 16.43 -25.65 -5.08
C ASP A 505 16.20 -26.88 -5.95
N GLY A 506 17.08 -27.87 -5.89
CA GLY A 506 16.97 -29.12 -6.66
C GLY A 506 17.75 -29.12 -7.97
N TYR A 507 18.68 -28.18 -8.18
CA TYR A 507 19.50 -28.06 -9.37
C TYR A 507 20.97 -28.16 -9.02
N ARG A 508 21.71 -28.97 -9.76
CA ARG A 508 23.16 -29.06 -9.63
C ARG A 508 23.83 -28.21 -10.72
N PRO A 509 24.66 -27.24 -10.34
CA PRO A 509 25.44 -26.46 -11.31
C PRO A 509 26.50 -27.34 -12.01
N ILE A 510 26.45 -27.41 -13.35
CA ILE A 510 27.36 -28.19 -14.18
C ILE A 510 27.69 -27.38 -15.43
N ALA A 511 28.97 -27.08 -15.67
CA ALA A 511 29.41 -26.19 -16.74
C ALA A 511 28.70 -24.82 -16.68
N ALA A 512 28.07 -24.39 -17.78
CA ALA A 512 27.29 -23.17 -17.86
C ALA A 512 25.80 -23.34 -17.49
N GLN A 513 25.39 -24.56 -17.13
CA GLN A 513 24.01 -24.90 -16.82
C GLN A 513 23.87 -25.38 -15.37
N ALA A 514 22.66 -25.31 -14.85
CA ALA A 514 22.25 -26.00 -13.64
C ALA A 514 21.13 -26.98 -14.01
N VAL A 515 21.36 -28.25 -13.78
CA VAL A 515 20.51 -29.36 -14.23
C VAL A 515 19.75 -29.90 -13.03
N ARG A 516 18.45 -30.17 -13.19
CA ARG A 516 17.61 -30.72 -12.12
C ARG A 516 18.10 -32.15 -11.75
N VAL A 517 18.22 -32.42 -10.45
CA VAL A 517 18.90 -33.63 -9.93
C VAL A 517 18.24 -34.92 -10.37
N ASP A 518 16.94 -34.99 -10.57
CA ASP A 518 16.24 -36.17 -11.09
C ASP A 518 16.57 -36.47 -12.54
N LEU A 519 16.84 -35.45 -13.35
CA LEU A 519 17.28 -35.60 -14.74
C LEU A 519 18.73 -36.09 -14.81
N ILE A 520 19.59 -35.60 -13.91
CA ILE A 520 20.96 -36.11 -13.77
C ILE A 520 20.94 -37.60 -13.48
N GLU A 521 20.11 -38.04 -12.52
CA GLU A 521 20.00 -39.44 -12.17
C GLU A 521 19.45 -40.30 -13.31
N ARG A 522 18.51 -39.77 -14.11
CA ARG A 522 17.97 -40.42 -15.29
C ARG A 522 19.04 -40.68 -16.35
N ILE A 523 19.90 -39.65 -16.58
CA ILE A 523 21.03 -39.77 -17.51
C ILE A 523 22.06 -40.80 -16.97
N ALA A 524 22.37 -40.72 -15.68
CA ALA A 524 23.30 -41.66 -15.05
C ALA A 524 22.83 -43.11 -15.21
N ARG A 525 21.55 -43.40 -14.97
CA ARG A 525 20.96 -44.73 -15.18
C ARG A 525 21.07 -45.16 -16.64
N ALA A 526 20.65 -44.32 -17.58
CA ALA A 526 20.74 -44.63 -19.00
C ALA A 526 22.18 -44.91 -19.44
N ALA A 527 23.17 -44.16 -18.92
CA ALA A 527 24.59 -44.41 -19.21
C ALA A 527 25.08 -45.74 -18.62
N HIS A 528 24.67 -46.08 -17.38
CA HIS A 528 25.03 -47.34 -16.76
C HIS A 528 24.34 -48.54 -17.42
N ASP A 529 23.10 -48.41 -17.86
CA ASP A 529 22.36 -49.43 -18.60
C ASP A 529 23.00 -49.68 -19.97
N ALA A 530 23.33 -48.60 -20.71
CA ALA A 530 24.05 -48.70 -21.98
C ALA A 530 25.43 -49.36 -21.83
N ARG A 531 26.15 -49.04 -20.75
CA ARG A 531 27.41 -49.69 -20.39
C ARG A 531 27.18 -51.19 -20.12
N GLY A 532 26.12 -51.55 -19.35
CA GLY A 532 25.78 -52.94 -19.06
C GLY A 532 25.55 -53.75 -20.32
N ALA A 533 24.83 -53.18 -21.28
CA ALA A 533 24.59 -53.81 -22.60
C ALA A 533 25.85 -53.90 -23.46
N ALA A 534 26.74 -52.91 -23.43
CA ALA A 534 27.96 -52.88 -24.23
C ALA A 534 29.15 -53.68 -23.62
N GLY A 535 29.06 -54.09 -22.35
CA GLY A 535 30.09 -54.79 -21.61
C GLY A 535 31.39 -53.95 -21.47
N ARG A 536 32.49 -54.40 -22.11
CA ARG A 536 33.79 -53.66 -22.12
C ARG A 536 33.98 -52.72 -23.31
N GLN A 537 33.05 -52.75 -24.28
CA GLN A 537 33.13 -51.92 -25.49
C GLN A 537 32.71 -50.48 -25.21
N PRO A 538 33.22 -49.50 -25.98
CA PRO A 538 32.71 -48.15 -25.96
C PRO A 538 31.23 -48.11 -26.35
N PHE A 539 30.41 -47.39 -25.60
CA PHE A 539 28.97 -47.22 -25.86
C PHE A 539 28.62 -45.79 -26.21
N ALA A 540 27.55 -45.58 -26.94
CA ALA A 540 26.94 -44.28 -27.17
C ALA A 540 25.77 -44.05 -26.18
N LEU A 541 25.67 -42.83 -25.66
CA LEU A 541 24.46 -42.37 -24.98
C LEU A 541 23.48 -41.91 -26.06
N ASP A 542 22.21 -42.24 -25.92
CA ASP A 542 21.18 -41.77 -26.85
C ASP A 542 21.20 -40.22 -26.89
N PRO A 543 21.54 -39.61 -28.07
CA PRO A 543 21.60 -38.18 -28.19
C PRO A 543 20.24 -37.50 -27.96
N ALA A 544 19.13 -38.18 -28.30
CA ALA A 544 17.78 -37.64 -28.13
C ALA A 544 17.44 -37.45 -26.66
N LEU A 545 17.93 -38.30 -25.79
CA LEU A 545 17.71 -38.20 -24.33
C LEU A 545 18.28 -36.90 -23.78
N ALA A 546 19.49 -36.53 -24.13
CA ALA A 546 20.19 -35.35 -23.63
C ALA A 546 19.65 -34.04 -24.26
N LEU A 547 19.40 -34.08 -25.59
CA LEU A 547 18.85 -32.95 -26.34
C LEU A 547 17.42 -32.61 -25.90
N SER A 548 16.58 -33.63 -25.68
CA SER A 548 15.20 -33.40 -25.20
C SER A 548 15.14 -32.74 -23.81
N MET A 549 16.21 -32.81 -23.02
CA MET A 549 16.34 -32.13 -21.74
C MET A 549 16.94 -30.72 -21.83
N GLY A 550 17.39 -30.27 -23.01
CA GLY A 550 18.03 -28.97 -23.22
C GLY A 550 19.49 -28.90 -22.73
N LEU A 551 20.19 -30.04 -22.66
CA LEU A 551 21.59 -30.08 -22.23
C LEU A 551 22.55 -29.70 -23.37
N THR A 552 23.56 -28.90 -23.04
CA THR A 552 24.63 -28.57 -23.95
C THR A 552 25.73 -29.64 -23.94
N PRO A 553 26.50 -29.85 -25.06
CA PRO A 553 27.57 -30.83 -25.11
C PRO A 553 28.59 -30.71 -23.97
N PRO A 554 29.06 -29.50 -23.55
CA PRO A 554 29.98 -29.38 -22.42
C PRO A 554 29.38 -29.83 -21.09
N THR A 555 28.05 -29.68 -20.92
CA THR A 555 27.33 -30.14 -19.73
C THR A 555 27.26 -31.66 -19.70
N ILE A 556 26.98 -32.28 -20.86
CA ILE A 556 26.96 -33.73 -21.00
C ILE A 556 28.34 -34.34 -20.70
N GLU A 557 29.42 -33.76 -21.24
CA GLU A 557 30.79 -34.22 -20.99
C GLU A 557 31.13 -34.19 -19.48
N LYS A 558 30.81 -33.08 -18.81
CA LYS A 558 31.06 -32.94 -17.38
C LYS A 558 30.20 -33.90 -16.54
N LEU A 559 28.94 -34.14 -16.94
CA LEU A 559 28.08 -35.15 -16.30
C LEU A 559 28.67 -36.54 -16.43
N MET A 560 29.02 -36.94 -17.66
CA MET A 560 29.60 -38.26 -17.93
C MET A 560 30.92 -38.45 -17.20
N ALA A 561 31.75 -37.42 -17.14
CA ALA A 561 32.98 -37.43 -16.35
C ALA A 561 32.71 -37.61 -14.85
N GLY A 562 31.66 -36.96 -14.32
CA GLY A 562 31.20 -37.08 -12.95
C GLY A 562 30.70 -38.50 -12.63
N PHE A 563 30.09 -39.18 -13.58
CA PHE A 563 29.65 -40.57 -13.45
C PHE A 563 30.79 -41.59 -13.60
N GLY A 564 32.00 -41.15 -13.94
CA GLY A 564 33.16 -42.04 -14.12
C GLY A 564 33.43 -42.49 -15.56
N PHE A 565 32.74 -41.87 -16.54
CA PHE A 565 32.95 -42.17 -17.94
C PHE A 565 33.94 -41.17 -18.56
N ARG A 566 34.69 -41.61 -19.56
CA ARG A 566 35.59 -40.77 -20.36
C ARG A 566 35.24 -40.90 -21.83
N PRO A 567 35.44 -39.88 -22.65
CA PRO A 567 35.23 -39.98 -24.07
C PRO A 567 36.20 -41.02 -24.69
N ALA A 568 35.65 -41.86 -25.53
CA ALA A 568 36.45 -42.79 -26.35
C ALA A 568 36.95 -42.06 -27.59
N PRO A 569 38.08 -42.47 -28.23
CA PRO A 569 38.52 -41.95 -29.52
C PRO A 569 37.41 -42.08 -30.56
N ALA A 570 37.20 -41.02 -31.35
CA ALA A 570 36.22 -41.04 -32.42
C ALA A 570 36.57 -42.13 -33.46
N ALA A 571 35.60 -42.92 -33.87
CA ALA A 571 35.78 -43.86 -34.98
C ALA A 571 35.74 -43.06 -36.29
N ALA A 572 36.60 -43.42 -37.25
CA ALA A 572 36.78 -42.64 -38.50
C ALA A 572 35.47 -42.46 -39.30
N ASN A 573 34.45 -43.26 -39.09
CA ASN A 573 33.19 -43.25 -39.85
C ASN A 573 31.93 -42.96 -39.01
N ASP A 574 32.08 -42.60 -37.71
CA ASP A 574 30.92 -42.36 -36.83
C ASP A 574 31.19 -41.14 -35.95
N PRO A 575 30.50 -40.03 -36.20
CA PRO A 575 30.66 -38.80 -35.40
C PRO A 575 30.03 -38.89 -34.01
N THR A 576 29.35 -40.00 -33.66
CA THR A 576 28.66 -40.16 -32.39
C THR A 576 29.67 -40.32 -31.26
N GLN A 577 29.60 -39.42 -30.26
CA GLN A 577 30.46 -39.47 -29.08
C GLN A 577 30.22 -40.78 -28.32
N ARG A 578 31.30 -41.59 -28.19
CA ARG A 578 31.28 -42.84 -27.40
C ARG A 578 31.98 -42.68 -26.07
N TRP A 579 31.60 -43.48 -25.11
CA TRP A 579 32.04 -43.39 -23.72
C TRP A 579 32.62 -44.74 -23.24
N VAL A 580 33.63 -44.64 -22.37
CA VAL A 580 34.25 -45.77 -21.73
C VAL A 580 34.28 -45.57 -20.24
N TRP A 581 33.95 -46.58 -19.46
CA TRP A 581 34.05 -46.56 -18.01
C TRP A 581 35.52 -46.56 -17.54
N ARG A 582 35.88 -45.61 -16.67
CA ARG A 582 37.25 -45.53 -16.10
C ARG A 582 37.22 -45.48 -14.57
N GLY A 583 36.08 -45.69 -13.94
CA GLY A 583 35.88 -45.55 -12.49
C GLY A 583 35.42 -44.17 -12.07
N LEU A 584 34.85 -44.09 -10.89
CA LEU A 584 34.46 -42.81 -10.30
C LEU A 584 35.71 -41.92 -10.04
N PRO A 585 35.61 -40.62 -10.22
CA PRO A 585 36.70 -39.71 -9.86
C PRO A 585 37.02 -39.87 -8.37
N THR A 586 38.29 -40.09 -8.05
CA THR A 586 38.75 -40.01 -6.65
C THR A 586 38.61 -38.58 -6.16
N VAL A 587 37.68 -38.36 -5.24
CA VAL A 587 37.54 -37.07 -4.58
C VAL A 587 38.73 -36.90 -3.64
N ARG A 588 39.66 -36.00 -3.97
CA ARG A 588 40.61 -35.52 -2.95
C ARG A 588 39.79 -34.82 -1.88
N PRO A 589 39.93 -35.19 -0.59
CA PRO A 589 39.24 -34.48 0.46
C PRO A 589 39.66 -33.02 0.41
N VAL A 590 38.71 -32.15 0.09
CA VAL A 590 38.87 -30.71 0.29
C VAL A 590 38.85 -30.50 1.80
N ALA A 591 39.90 -29.92 2.37
CA ALA A 591 39.94 -29.60 3.79
C ALA A 591 38.65 -28.83 4.15
N ALA A 592 37.89 -29.34 5.09
CA ALA A 592 36.63 -28.76 5.52
C ALA A 592 36.88 -27.33 6.02
N PRO A 593 36.10 -26.31 5.59
CA PRO A 593 36.25 -24.98 6.14
C PRO A 593 36.02 -25.06 7.65
N ARG A 594 36.98 -24.60 8.43
CA ARG A 594 36.92 -24.55 9.88
C ARG A 594 35.69 -23.76 10.31
N GLY A 595 34.74 -24.41 11.00
CA GLY A 595 33.53 -23.78 11.54
C GLY A 595 32.19 -24.40 11.12
N THR A 596 32.16 -25.49 10.35
CA THR A 596 30.93 -26.22 10.04
C THR A 596 30.74 -27.44 11.00
N ALA A 597 29.47 -27.86 11.22
CA ALA A 597 29.12 -29.06 12.01
C ALA A 597 29.83 -30.34 11.54
N PHE A 598 30.45 -30.35 10.35
CA PHE A 598 31.25 -31.44 9.78
C PHE A 598 32.72 -31.43 10.17
N ALA A 599 33.24 -30.36 10.77
CA ALA A 599 34.63 -30.31 11.25
C ALA A 599 34.85 -31.36 12.37
N ALA A 600 33.83 -31.58 13.22
CA ALA A 600 33.86 -32.60 14.28
C ALA A 600 33.83 -34.03 13.75
N LEU A 601 33.29 -34.28 12.55
CA LEU A 601 33.28 -35.60 11.91
C LEU A 601 34.61 -35.95 11.21
N ALA A 602 35.34 -34.94 10.73
CA ALA A 602 36.66 -35.12 10.14
C ALA A 602 37.70 -35.58 11.19
N ASP A 603 37.60 -35.07 12.42
CA ASP A 603 38.48 -35.47 13.53
C ASP A 603 38.21 -36.89 14.02
N LEU A 604 36.98 -37.41 13.92
CA LEU A 604 36.65 -38.79 14.26
C LEU A 604 37.13 -39.79 13.19
N ALA A 605 37.31 -39.40 11.95
CA ALA A 605 37.79 -40.25 10.86
C ALA A 605 39.31 -40.40 10.83
N VAL A 606 40.08 -39.59 11.58
CA VAL A 606 41.55 -39.62 11.62
C VAL A 606 42.07 -40.46 12.79
N HIS A 607 41.22 -40.79 13.76
CA HIS A 607 41.61 -41.51 14.99
C HIS A 607 40.84 -42.85 15.17
N GLY A 608 40.24 -43.45 14.10
CA GLY A 608 39.62 -44.75 14.10
C GLY A 608 40.33 -45.76 13.20
#